data_bd294100f1e4dc70e5640a006bdc9c69
#
_entry.id   bd294100f1e4dc70e5640a006bdc9c69
#
_cell.length_a   1.000
_cell.length_b   1.000
_cell.length_c   1.000
_cell.angle_alpha   90.00
_cell.angle_beta   90.00
_cell.angle_gamma   90.00
#
_symmetry.space_group_name_H-M   'P 1'
#
loop_
_entity.id
_entity.type
_entity.pdbx_description
1 polymer ?
#
loop_
_entity_poly.entity_id
_entity_poly.type
_entity_poly.pdbx_seq_one_letter_code
_entity_poly.pdbx_strand_id
1 'polypeptide(L)' 'MNAFAKLLCSALLVVANLAWADVSRGDAAALAQRSNGGRVLSVDKVESSGQPVWRVKVLTPAGEVRVIQVDMATGQTR' A
#
# COMPACT_ATOMS: atom_id res chain seq x y z
N MET A 1 18.42 21.62 -28.84
CA MET A 1 19.36 20.79 -28.09
C MET A 1 19.18 20.92 -26.59
N ASN A 2 19.22 22.10 -26.06
CA ASN A 2 19.07 22.26 -24.62
C ASN A 2 17.73 21.81 -24.08
N ALA A 3 16.71 21.82 -24.91
CA ALA A 3 15.38 21.38 -24.49
C ALA A 3 15.32 19.90 -24.13
N PHE A 4 16.11 19.08 -24.79
CA PHE A 4 16.13 17.67 -24.51
C PHE A 4 16.67 17.34 -23.14
N ALA A 5 17.73 18.01 -22.74
CA ALA A 5 18.30 17.81 -21.41
C ALA A 5 17.32 18.19 -20.32
N LYS A 6 16.58 19.25 -20.52
CA LYS A 6 15.57 19.71 -19.54
C LYS A 6 14.44 18.70 -19.39
N LEU A 7 14.00 18.13 -20.49
CA LEU A 7 12.93 17.13 -20.44
C LEU A 7 13.34 15.88 -19.69
N LEU A 8 14.58 15.45 -19.90
CA LEU A 8 15.10 14.29 -19.20
C LEU A 8 15.15 14.49 -17.69
N CYS A 9 15.60 15.64 -17.28
CA CYS A 9 15.65 15.97 -15.85
C CYS A 9 14.27 15.95 -15.21
N SER A 10 13.28 16.49 -15.91
CA SER A 10 11.91 16.50 -15.40
C SER A 10 11.36 15.10 -15.23
N ALA A 11 11.63 14.21 -16.17
CA ALA A 11 11.17 12.83 -16.10
C ALA A 11 11.77 12.11 -14.89
N LEU A 12 13.04 12.32 -14.62
CA LEU A 12 13.70 11.71 -13.48
C LEU A 12 13.10 12.16 -12.16
N LEU A 13 12.76 13.42 -12.04
CA LEU A 13 12.15 13.94 -10.82
C LEU A 13 10.80 13.28 -10.55
N VAL A 14 10.00 13.09 -11.57
CA VAL A 14 8.69 12.44 -11.42
C VAL A 14 8.84 11.01 -10.92
N VAL A 15 9.78 10.26 -11.47
CA VAL A 15 10.03 8.89 -11.05
C VAL A 15 10.47 8.84 -9.59
N ALA A 16 11.34 9.74 -9.18
CA ALA A 16 11.81 9.79 -7.80
C ALA A 16 10.67 10.06 -6.82
N ASN A 17 9.76 10.94 -7.17
CA ASN A 17 8.61 11.24 -6.30
C ASN A 17 7.72 10.02 -6.09
N LEU A 18 7.48 9.24 -7.12
CA LEU A 18 6.66 8.04 -7.02
C LEU A 18 7.28 6.99 -6.11
N ALA A 19 8.60 6.91 -6.07
CA ALA A 19 9.31 5.91 -5.27
C ALA A 19 9.13 6.12 -3.77
N TRP A 20 8.72 7.31 -3.34
CA TRP A 20 8.60 7.66 -1.93
C TRP A 20 7.18 7.61 -1.39
N ALA A 21 6.22 7.22 -2.21
CA ALA A 21 4.82 7.19 -1.79
C ALA A 21 4.56 5.96 -0.90
N ASP A 22 4.13 6.20 0.33
CA ASP A 22 3.72 5.13 1.23
C ASP A 22 2.33 4.62 0.83
N VAL A 23 2.04 3.40 1.25
CA VAL A 23 0.73 2.80 1.04
C VAL A 23 -0.30 3.52 1.91
N SER A 24 -1.36 4.03 1.29
CA SER A 24 -2.44 4.69 2.01
C SER A 24 -3.40 3.68 2.62
N ARG A 25 -4.28 4.17 3.50
CA ARG A 25 -5.33 3.33 4.09
C ARG A 25 -6.19 2.67 3.01
N GLY A 26 -6.61 3.42 2.02
CA GLY A 26 -7.42 2.90 0.93
C GLY A 26 -6.68 1.86 0.08
N ASP A 27 -5.40 2.09 -0.16
CA ASP A 27 -4.58 1.14 -0.90
C ASP A 27 -4.40 -0.15 -0.12
N ALA A 28 -4.20 -0.06 1.19
CA ALA A 28 -4.06 -1.23 2.04
C ALA A 28 -5.34 -2.07 2.04
N ALA A 29 -6.49 -1.41 2.12
CA ALA A 29 -7.77 -2.09 2.05
C ALA A 29 -7.96 -2.81 0.72
N ALA A 30 -7.60 -2.16 -0.37
CA ALA A 30 -7.71 -2.75 -1.70
C ALA A 30 -6.80 -3.96 -1.88
N LEU A 31 -5.57 -3.87 -1.36
CA LEU A 31 -4.61 -4.98 -1.42
C LEU A 31 -5.12 -6.18 -0.63
N ALA A 32 -5.63 -5.96 0.57
CA ALA A 32 -6.16 -7.02 1.41
C ALA A 32 -7.38 -7.67 0.77
N GLN A 33 -8.27 -6.87 0.19
CA GLN A 33 -9.47 -7.38 -0.47
C GLN A 33 -9.13 -8.23 -1.68
N ARG A 34 -8.15 -7.80 -2.48
CA ARG A 34 -7.70 -8.57 -3.64
C ARG A 34 -7.10 -9.91 -3.23
N SER A 35 -6.37 -9.93 -2.13
CA SER A 35 -5.73 -11.16 -1.65
C SER A 35 -6.72 -12.18 -1.12
N ASN A 36 -7.81 -11.73 -0.52
CA ASN A 36 -8.74 -12.62 0.19
C ASN A 36 -10.15 -12.68 -0.41
N GLY A 37 -10.46 -11.77 -1.31
CA GLY A 37 -11.72 -11.80 -2.05
C GLY A 37 -12.97 -11.51 -1.23
N GLY A 38 -12.83 -10.88 -0.08
CA GLY A 38 -13.95 -10.65 0.80
C GLY A 38 -14.30 -9.18 0.94
N ARG A 39 -14.82 -8.83 2.11
CA ARG A 39 -15.21 -7.47 2.48
C ARG A 39 -14.27 -6.96 3.56
N VAL A 40 -13.78 -5.74 3.40
CA VAL A 40 -12.97 -5.09 4.42
C VAL A 40 -13.86 -4.60 5.54
N LEU A 41 -13.57 -5.02 6.77
CA LEU A 41 -14.33 -4.63 7.96
C LEU A 41 -13.70 -3.44 8.67
N SER A 42 -12.37 -3.40 8.76
CA SER A 42 -11.68 -2.30 9.41
C SER A 42 -10.24 -2.22 8.93
N VAL A 43 -9.66 -1.01 9.05
CA VAL A 43 -8.26 -0.77 8.71
C VAL A 43 -7.67 0.08 9.83
N ASP A 44 -6.66 -0.44 10.51
CA ASP A 44 -6.02 0.25 11.63
C ASP A 44 -4.52 0.38 11.37
N LYS A 45 -3.96 1.49 11.82
CA LYS A 45 -2.52 1.71 11.76
C LYS A 45 -1.91 1.21 13.05
N VAL A 46 -0.96 0.27 12.94
CA VAL A 46 -0.27 -0.29 14.11
C VAL A 46 1.22 -0.33 13.84
N GLU A 47 2.01 -0.45 14.89
CA GLU A 47 3.44 -0.66 14.78
C GLU A 47 3.76 -2.12 15.03
N SER A 48 4.57 -2.68 14.14
CA SER A 48 5.04 -4.06 14.26
C SER A 48 6.56 -4.05 14.14
N SER A 49 7.23 -4.45 15.21
CA SER A 49 8.71 -4.47 15.25
C SER A 49 9.33 -3.13 14.86
N GLY A 50 8.74 -2.04 15.34
CA GLY A 50 9.24 -0.70 15.07
C GLY A 50 8.89 -0.14 13.71
N GLN A 51 8.08 -0.84 12.93
CA GLN A 51 7.66 -0.38 11.60
C GLN A 51 6.15 -0.21 11.54
N PRO A 52 5.68 0.87 10.90
CA PRO A 52 4.24 1.08 10.74
C PRO A 52 3.66 0.12 9.71
N VAL A 53 2.55 -0.51 10.05
CA VAL A 53 1.81 -1.37 9.14
C VAL A 53 0.32 -1.08 9.25
N TRP A 54 -0.42 -1.37 8.18
CA TRP A 54 -1.87 -1.34 8.18
C TRP A 54 -2.37 -2.72 8.57
N ARG A 55 -3.23 -2.76 9.58
CA ARG A 55 -3.87 -3.99 10.00
C ARG A 55 -5.28 -4.00 9.47
N VAL A 56 -5.55 -4.88 8.52
CA VAL A 56 -6.83 -4.92 7.81
C VAL A 56 -7.58 -6.17 8.22
N LYS A 57 -8.79 -5.99 8.73
CA LYS A 57 -9.71 -7.10 9.00
C LYS A 57 -10.60 -7.29 7.79
N VAL A 58 -10.63 -8.52 7.29
CA VAL A 58 -11.41 -8.88 6.11
C VAL A 58 -12.34 -10.03 6.45
N LEU A 59 -13.59 -9.90 6.01
CA LEU A 59 -14.55 -11.01 6.08
C LEU A 59 -14.48 -11.76 4.75
N THR A 60 -14.04 -13.00 4.79
CA THR A 60 -13.90 -13.81 3.57
C THR A 60 -15.25 -14.26 3.03
N PRO A 61 -15.34 -14.68 1.76
CA PRO A 61 -16.59 -15.21 1.22
C PRO A 61 -17.10 -16.44 1.98
N ALA A 62 -16.21 -17.17 2.65
CA ALA A 62 -16.57 -18.32 3.47
C ALA A 62 -17.12 -17.93 4.85
N GLY A 63 -17.17 -16.64 5.18
CA GLY A 63 -17.69 -16.17 6.45
C GLY A 63 -16.66 -16.11 7.58
N GLU A 64 -15.39 -16.22 7.26
CA GLU A 64 -14.31 -16.14 8.25
C GLU A 64 -13.72 -14.74 8.31
N VAL A 65 -13.29 -14.33 9.49
CA VAL A 65 -12.58 -13.05 9.68
C VAL A 65 -11.09 -13.34 9.64
N ARG A 66 -10.38 -12.63 8.77
CA ARG A 66 -8.92 -12.72 8.67
C ARG A 66 -8.31 -11.36 8.90
N VAL A 67 -7.13 -11.38 9.52
CA VAL A 67 -6.36 -10.16 9.74
C VAL A 67 -5.15 -10.20 8.83
N ILE A 68 -5.03 -9.20 7.97
CA ILE A 68 -3.92 -9.07 7.04
C ILE A 68 -3.11 -7.84 7.43
N GLN A 69 -1.81 -7.97 7.47
CA GLN A 69 -0.92 -6.84 7.70
C GLN A 69 -0.32 -6.39 6.38
N VAL A 70 -0.39 -5.09 6.13
CA VAL A 70 0.17 -4.48 4.92
C VAL A 70 1.28 -3.52 5.35
N ASP A 71 2.49 -3.76 4.88
CA ASP A 71 3.62 -2.90 5.17
C ASP A 71 3.41 -1.54 4.50
N MET A 72 3.49 -0.47 5.28
CA MET A 72 3.23 0.88 4.75
C MET A 72 4.30 1.34 3.78
N ALA A 73 5.53 0.89 3.94
CA ALA A 73 6.63 1.32 3.10
C ALA A 73 6.69 0.56 1.77
N THR A 74 6.37 -0.73 1.79
CA THR A 74 6.55 -1.60 0.62
C THR A 74 5.25 -2.10 0.01
N GLY A 75 4.16 -2.11 0.78
CA GLY A 75 2.89 -2.67 0.33
C GLY A 75 2.82 -4.19 0.41
N GLN A 76 3.80 -4.83 1.03
CA GLN A 76 3.77 -6.28 1.19
C GLN A 76 2.70 -6.69 2.19
N THR A 77 1.99 -7.76 1.87
CA THR A 77 0.95 -8.31 2.73
C THR A 77 1.47 -9.55 3.45
N ARG A 78 0.94 -9.77 4.65
CA ARG A 78 1.29 -10.95 5.46
C ARG A 78 0.06 -11.58 6.07
#